data_89ac771fc10d8a34a05b05a1738e1540
#
_entry.id   89ac771fc10d8a34a05b05a1738e1540
#
_cell.length_a   1.000
_cell.length_b   1.000
_cell.length_c   1.000
_cell.angle_alpha   90.00
_cell.angle_beta   90.00
_cell.angle_gamma   90.00
#
_symmetry.space_group_name_H-M   'P 1'
#
loop_
_entity.id
_entity.type
_entity.pdbx_description
1 polymer ?
#
loop_
_entity_poly.entity_id
_entity_poly.type
_entity_poly.pdbx_seq_one_letter_code
_entity_poly.pdbx_strand_id
1 'polypeptide(L)'
;MRGDEKVIDYLNRALKHELTAVNQYWLHYRILDNWGYKDFAKTWRKESIEEMQHADRFIDRIIFLEGFPNLQTLDPLRIGETIEEIMAADLKAEISARALYQEAAEYCLKAKDYPSRDLFIALMSDEEGHIDFLETQIDLIKRIGVERYAQAHIGGFGEGGSPGFREEK
;
A
#
# COMPACT_ATOMS: atom_id res chain seq x y z
N MET A 1 21.61 -18.90 2.58
CA MET A 1 22.86 -18.20 2.18
C MET A 1 22.99 -16.92 3.00
N ARG A 2 24.04 -16.78 3.77
CA ARG A 2 24.19 -15.59 4.64
C ARG A 2 24.31 -14.31 3.82
N GLY A 3 23.42 -13.37 4.09
CA GLY A 3 23.37 -12.08 3.41
C GLY A 3 24.16 -10.97 4.13
N ASP A 4 24.28 -9.82 3.48
CA ASP A 4 24.79 -8.60 4.09
C ASP A 4 23.79 -8.06 5.12
N GLU A 5 24.26 -7.74 6.33
CA GLU A 5 23.39 -7.31 7.44
C GLU A 5 22.63 -6.02 7.15
N LYS A 6 23.24 -5.10 6.39
CA LYS A 6 22.59 -3.85 6.05
C LYS A 6 21.57 -4.02 4.90
N VAL A 7 21.78 -4.98 4.00
CA VAL A 7 20.75 -5.39 3.02
C VAL A 7 19.53 -5.94 3.76
N ILE A 8 19.75 -6.83 4.76
CA ILE A 8 18.66 -7.36 5.59
C ILE A 8 17.95 -6.26 6.38
N ASP A 9 18.66 -5.24 6.87
CA ASP A 9 18.05 -4.07 7.51
C ASP A 9 17.15 -3.31 6.53
N TYR A 10 17.61 -3.03 5.31
CA TYR A 10 16.77 -2.37 4.28
C TYR A 10 15.53 -3.19 3.94
N LEU A 11 15.65 -4.51 3.80
CA LEU A 11 14.51 -5.39 3.54
C LEU A 11 13.51 -5.35 4.70
N ASN A 12 13.96 -5.34 5.97
CA ASN A 12 13.07 -5.20 7.13
C ASN A 12 12.45 -3.80 7.24
N ARG A 13 13.15 -2.74 6.86
CA ARG A 13 12.57 -1.39 6.78
C ARG A 13 11.47 -1.32 5.73
N ALA A 14 11.68 -1.94 4.58
CA ALA A 14 10.68 -2.06 3.53
C ALA A 14 9.48 -2.91 4.01
N LEU A 15 9.73 -4.06 4.60
CA LEU A 15 8.68 -4.91 5.18
C LEU A 15 7.82 -4.15 6.20
N LYS A 16 8.44 -3.38 7.09
CA LYS A 16 7.71 -2.51 8.04
C LYS A 16 6.80 -1.53 7.31
N HIS A 17 7.29 -0.93 6.23
CA HIS A 17 6.52 0.02 5.44
C HIS A 17 5.31 -0.65 4.79
N GLU A 18 5.50 -1.80 4.13
CA GLU A 18 4.42 -2.56 3.49
C GLU A 18 3.35 -3.00 4.47
N LEU A 19 3.74 -3.54 5.63
CA LEU A 19 2.78 -3.96 6.66
C LEU A 19 2.01 -2.77 7.24
N THR A 20 2.63 -1.61 7.34
CA THR A 20 1.95 -0.35 7.70
C THR A 20 0.95 0.05 6.62
N ALA A 21 1.34 -0.01 5.35
CA ALA A 21 0.46 0.28 4.21
C ALA A 21 -0.72 -0.70 4.13
N VAL A 22 -0.51 -2.00 4.33
CA VAL A 22 -1.59 -3.00 4.42
C VAL A 22 -2.65 -2.55 5.40
N ASN A 23 -2.27 -2.16 6.62
CA ASN A 23 -3.21 -1.75 7.66
C ASN A 23 -3.88 -0.41 7.32
N GLN A 24 -3.14 0.55 6.78
CA GLN A 24 -3.67 1.86 6.40
C GLN A 24 -4.70 1.74 5.26
N TYR A 25 -4.38 1.05 4.18
CA TYR A 25 -5.29 0.81 3.06
C TYR A 25 -6.51 -0.01 3.50
N TRP A 26 -6.34 -1.01 4.38
CA TRP A 26 -7.46 -1.81 4.86
C TRP A 26 -8.44 -1.00 5.69
N LEU A 27 -7.95 -0.13 6.58
CA LEU A 27 -8.83 0.74 7.36
C LEU A 27 -9.50 1.79 6.47
N HIS A 28 -8.78 2.40 5.54
CA HIS A 28 -9.37 3.30 4.54
C HIS A 28 -10.46 2.60 3.71
N TYR A 29 -10.22 1.36 3.28
CA TYR A 29 -11.22 0.54 2.60
C TYR A 29 -12.50 0.41 3.45
N ARG A 30 -12.39 0.09 4.73
CA ARG A 30 -13.55 -0.08 5.61
C ARG A 30 -14.29 1.24 5.85
N ILE A 31 -13.58 2.33 5.97
CA ILE A 31 -14.15 3.67 6.11
C ILE A 31 -14.92 4.05 4.84
N LEU A 32 -14.33 3.90 3.67
CA LEU A 32 -14.97 4.20 2.38
C LEU A 32 -16.20 3.32 2.14
N ASP A 33 -16.13 2.04 2.50
CA ASP A 33 -17.26 1.12 2.43
C ASP A 33 -18.41 1.56 3.34
N ASN A 34 -18.10 1.99 4.56
CA ASN A 34 -19.08 2.48 5.52
C ASN A 34 -19.73 3.81 5.08
N TRP A 35 -18.98 4.68 4.40
CA TRP A 35 -19.51 5.91 3.82
C TRP A 35 -20.38 5.68 2.58
N GLY A 36 -20.39 4.47 2.02
CA GLY A 36 -21.21 4.11 0.86
C GLY A 36 -20.49 4.23 -0.48
N TYR A 37 -19.20 4.57 -0.50
CA TYR A 37 -18.38 4.64 -1.71
C TYR A 37 -17.84 3.26 -2.08
N LYS A 38 -18.72 2.38 -2.58
CA LYS A 38 -18.44 0.96 -2.78
C LYS A 38 -17.35 0.68 -3.82
N ASP A 39 -17.28 1.48 -4.88
CA ASP A 39 -16.24 1.31 -5.91
C ASP A 39 -14.87 1.75 -5.41
N PHE A 40 -14.80 2.83 -4.63
CA PHE A 40 -13.57 3.17 -3.92
C PHE A 40 -13.14 2.06 -2.97
N ALA A 41 -14.06 1.57 -2.15
CA ALA A 41 -13.76 0.51 -1.20
C ALA A 41 -13.16 -0.72 -1.87
N LYS A 42 -13.64 -1.12 -3.04
CA LYS A 42 -13.07 -2.23 -3.81
C LYS A 42 -11.63 -1.97 -4.21
N THR A 43 -11.32 -0.77 -4.69
CA THR A 43 -9.97 -0.38 -5.09
C THR A 43 -9.03 -0.40 -3.89
N TRP A 44 -9.38 0.25 -2.79
CA TRP A 44 -8.55 0.30 -1.58
C TRP A 44 -8.31 -1.07 -0.95
N ARG A 45 -9.34 -1.95 -1.00
CA ARG A 45 -9.18 -3.35 -0.58
C ARG A 45 -8.17 -4.10 -1.45
N LYS A 46 -8.21 -3.89 -2.76
CA LYS A 46 -7.25 -4.50 -3.70
C LYS A 46 -5.83 -4.03 -3.41
N GLU A 47 -5.64 -2.72 -3.22
CA GLU A 47 -4.34 -2.14 -2.87
C GLU A 47 -3.78 -2.76 -1.58
N SER A 48 -4.58 -2.85 -0.52
CA SER A 48 -4.13 -3.50 0.73
C SER A 48 -3.65 -4.94 0.52
N ILE A 49 -4.30 -5.70 -0.34
CA ILE A 49 -3.89 -7.07 -0.68
C ILE A 49 -2.59 -7.06 -1.48
N GLU A 50 -2.41 -6.11 -2.39
CA GLU A 50 -1.20 -5.96 -3.19
C GLU A 50 0.02 -5.64 -2.30
N GLU A 51 -0.14 -4.72 -1.33
CA GLU A 51 0.91 -4.42 -0.34
C GLU A 51 1.28 -5.64 0.51
N MET A 52 0.33 -6.52 0.82
CA MET A 52 0.66 -7.78 1.50
C MET A 52 1.46 -8.72 0.61
N GLN A 53 1.22 -8.73 -0.70
CA GLN A 53 2.04 -9.49 -1.65
C GLN A 53 3.45 -8.91 -1.78
N HIS A 54 3.62 -7.59 -1.72
CA HIS A 54 4.93 -6.94 -1.64
C HIS A 54 5.67 -7.35 -0.35
N ALA A 55 4.98 -7.29 0.80
CA ALA A 55 5.52 -7.74 2.08
C ALA A 55 6.02 -9.20 2.03
N ASP A 56 5.25 -10.08 1.41
CA ASP A 56 5.59 -11.51 1.25
C ASP A 56 6.91 -11.70 0.49
N ARG A 57 7.13 -10.94 -0.58
CA ARG A 57 8.39 -10.96 -1.35
C ARG A 57 9.59 -10.52 -0.50
N PHE A 58 9.42 -9.51 0.37
CA PHE A 58 10.48 -9.12 1.30
C PHE A 58 10.74 -10.17 2.36
N ILE A 59 9.70 -10.80 2.91
CA ILE A 59 9.81 -11.90 3.88
C ILE A 59 10.63 -13.04 3.29
N ASP A 60 10.28 -13.50 2.10
CA ASP A 60 11.00 -14.58 1.41
C ASP A 60 12.46 -14.24 1.20
N ARG A 61 12.77 -13.01 0.78
CA ARG A 61 14.15 -12.58 0.56
C ARG A 61 14.95 -12.52 1.85
N ILE A 62 14.37 -12.01 2.95
CA ILE A 62 15.02 -11.96 4.28
C ILE A 62 15.34 -13.37 4.76
N ILE A 63 14.40 -14.30 4.65
CA ILE A 63 14.60 -15.72 5.06
C ILE A 63 15.69 -16.37 4.23
N PHE A 64 15.69 -16.17 2.91
CA PHE A 64 16.74 -16.70 2.03
C PHE A 64 18.14 -16.21 2.42
N LEU A 65 18.25 -14.96 2.88
CA LEU A 65 19.51 -14.35 3.35
C LEU A 65 19.87 -14.72 4.79
N GLU A 66 19.16 -15.67 5.41
CA GLU A 66 19.34 -16.11 6.81
C GLU A 66 19.08 -14.96 7.81
N GLY A 67 18.29 -13.95 7.41
CA GLY A 67 17.79 -12.90 8.29
C GLY A 67 16.51 -13.31 9.01
N PHE A 68 16.04 -12.44 9.90
CA PHE A 68 14.77 -12.62 10.62
C PHE A 68 13.76 -11.53 10.19
N PRO A 69 12.62 -11.91 9.56
CA PRO A 69 11.59 -10.93 9.19
C PRO A 69 10.91 -10.36 10.44
N ASN A 70 10.85 -9.03 10.54
CA ASN A 70 10.17 -8.34 11.63
C ASN A 70 8.75 -7.95 11.22
N LEU A 71 7.74 -8.70 11.68
CA LEU A 71 6.33 -8.43 11.42
C LEU A 71 5.65 -7.65 12.57
N GLN A 72 6.36 -7.31 13.64
CA GLN A 72 5.78 -6.66 14.82
C GLN A 72 5.89 -5.14 14.79
N THR A 73 6.93 -4.59 14.16
CA THR A 73 7.17 -3.15 14.12
C THR A 73 6.44 -2.52 12.94
N LEU A 74 5.54 -1.59 13.25
CA LEU A 74 4.81 -0.78 12.26
C LEU A 74 5.12 0.70 12.46
N ASP A 75 4.95 1.50 11.41
CA ASP A 75 4.88 2.96 11.53
C ASP A 75 3.48 3.39 11.99
N PRO A 76 3.32 4.59 12.58
CA PRO A 76 2.02 5.13 12.89
C PRO A 76 1.15 5.25 11.64
N LEU A 77 -0.10 4.78 11.72
CA LEU A 77 -1.06 4.92 10.62
C LEU A 77 -1.48 6.39 10.47
N ARG A 78 -1.67 6.81 9.23
CA ARG A 78 -2.24 8.11 8.87
C ARG A 78 -3.60 7.88 8.24
N ILE A 79 -4.64 8.10 9.03
CA ILE A 79 -6.01 7.83 8.61
C ILE A 79 -6.70 9.13 8.25
N GLY A 80 -7.25 9.21 7.04
CA GLY A 80 -8.01 10.37 6.57
C GLY A 80 -9.46 10.33 7.07
N GLU A 81 -10.01 11.52 7.31
CA GLU A 81 -11.41 11.72 7.68
C GLU A 81 -12.27 12.20 6.49
N THR A 82 -11.65 12.45 5.36
CA THR A 82 -12.27 12.79 4.06
C THR A 82 -11.63 12.01 2.93
N ILE A 83 -12.25 11.97 1.76
CA ILE A 83 -11.68 11.32 0.56
C ILE A 83 -10.33 11.94 0.20
N GLU A 84 -10.24 13.27 0.24
CA GLU A 84 -9.01 14.00 -0.07
C GLU A 84 -7.89 13.68 0.92
N GLU A 85 -8.22 13.59 2.22
CA GLU A 85 -7.24 13.24 3.25
C GLU A 85 -6.77 11.80 3.13
N ILE A 86 -7.67 10.86 2.81
CA ILE A 86 -7.32 9.46 2.54
C ILE A 86 -6.30 9.41 1.40
N MET A 87 -6.61 10.04 0.26
CA MET A 87 -5.72 10.04 -0.89
C MET A 87 -4.38 10.71 -0.62
N ALA A 88 -4.38 11.83 0.11
CA ALA A 88 -3.16 12.52 0.48
C ALA A 88 -2.28 11.72 1.45
N ALA A 89 -2.89 11.01 2.40
CA ALA A 89 -2.19 10.15 3.35
C ALA A 89 -1.54 8.96 2.64
N ASP A 90 -2.28 8.30 1.73
CA ASP A 90 -1.79 7.17 0.97
C ASP A 90 -0.70 7.61 -0.02
N LEU A 91 -0.90 8.69 -0.78
CA LEU A 91 0.15 9.24 -1.65
C LEU A 91 1.46 9.51 -0.91
N LYS A 92 1.38 10.05 0.31
CA LYS A 92 2.58 10.28 1.12
C LYS A 92 3.27 8.99 1.53
N ALA A 93 2.52 7.93 1.79
CA ALA A 93 3.08 6.61 2.08
C ALA A 93 3.83 6.06 0.87
N GLU A 94 3.22 6.09 -0.32
CA GLU A 94 3.83 5.62 -1.57
C GLU A 94 5.12 6.37 -1.92
N ILE A 95 5.11 7.70 -1.82
CA ILE A 95 6.31 8.51 -2.05
C ILE A 95 7.44 8.13 -1.07
N SER A 96 7.10 7.83 0.18
CA SER A 96 8.08 7.41 1.19
C SER A 96 8.64 6.01 0.90
N ALA A 97 7.79 5.07 0.45
CA ALA A 97 8.21 3.73 0.03
C ALA A 97 9.16 3.81 -1.16
N ARG A 98 8.76 4.52 -2.20
CA ARG A 98 9.55 4.72 -3.42
C ARG A 98 10.94 5.26 -3.10
N ALA A 99 11.03 6.26 -2.22
CA ALA A 99 12.32 6.84 -1.81
C ALA A 99 13.20 5.83 -1.04
N LEU A 100 12.60 5.05 -0.13
CA LEU A 100 13.30 3.99 0.61
C LEU A 100 13.83 2.91 -0.35
N TYR A 101 13.03 2.49 -1.34
CA TYR A 101 13.42 1.42 -2.27
C TYR A 101 14.54 1.88 -3.20
N GLN A 102 14.56 3.15 -3.61
CA GLN A 102 15.68 3.71 -4.35
C GLN A 102 16.98 3.65 -3.54
N GLU A 103 16.97 4.13 -2.29
CA GLU A 103 18.13 4.09 -1.39
C GLU A 103 18.62 2.66 -1.17
N ALA A 104 17.69 1.74 -0.93
CA ALA A 104 17.99 0.32 -0.73
C ALA A 104 18.61 -0.33 -1.97
N ALA A 105 18.05 -0.06 -3.16
CA ALA A 105 18.59 -0.56 -4.42
C ALA A 105 20.02 -0.07 -4.69
N GLU A 106 20.31 1.21 -4.41
CA GLU A 106 21.65 1.78 -4.52
C GLU A 106 22.65 1.10 -3.56
N TYR A 107 22.21 0.80 -2.32
CA TYR A 107 23.04 0.06 -1.37
C TYR A 107 23.26 -1.38 -1.81
N CYS A 108 22.24 -2.09 -2.25
CA CYS A 108 22.35 -3.47 -2.74
C CYS A 108 23.33 -3.57 -3.92
N LEU A 109 23.36 -2.56 -4.80
CA LEU A 109 24.35 -2.50 -5.88
C LEU A 109 25.78 -2.42 -5.35
N LYS A 110 26.02 -1.60 -4.31
CA LYS A 110 27.35 -1.49 -3.65
C LYS A 110 27.76 -2.79 -2.96
N ALA A 111 26.79 -3.46 -2.32
CA ALA A 111 26.98 -4.75 -1.69
C ALA A 111 27.09 -5.93 -2.69
N LYS A 112 26.87 -5.68 -3.98
CA LYS A 112 26.83 -6.68 -5.06
C LYS A 112 25.73 -7.73 -4.88
N ASP A 113 24.68 -7.38 -4.14
CA ASP A 113 23.45 -8.19 -4.02
C ASP A 113 22.46 -7.76 -5.11
N TYR A 114 22.69 -8.24 -6.32
CA TYR A 114 21.86 -7.92 -7.48
C TYR A 114 20.41 -8.42 -7.36
N PRO A 115 20.12 -9.63 -6.81
CA PRO A 115 18.73 -10.06 -6.65
C PRO A 115 17.93 -9.20 -5.67
N SER A 116 18.52 -8.75 -4.55
CA SER A 116 17.84 -7.81 -3.63
C SER A 116 17.65 -6.44 -4.28
N ARG A 117 18.65 -5.94 -5.04
CA ARG A 117 18.50 -4.72 -5.84
C ARG A 117 17.33 -4.82 -6.82
N ASP A 118 17.24 -5.92 -7.56
CA ASP A 118 16.21 -6.10 -8.58
C ASP A 118 14.81 -6.22 -7.95
N LEU A 119 14.71 -6.82 -6.76
CA LEU A 119 13.49 -6.82 -5.97
C LEU A 119 13.05 -5.39 -5.61
N PHE A 120 13.95 -4.56 -5.07
CA PHE A 120 13.64 -3.16 -4.76
C PHE A 120 13.26 -2.34 -6.00
N ILE A 121 13.95 -2.56 -7.14
CA ILE A 121 13.61 -1.87 -8.39
C ILE A 121 12.22 -2.27 -8.88
N ALA A 122 11.88 -3.55 -8.82
CA ALA A 122 10.57 -4.02 -9.25
C ALA A 122 9.45 -3.41 -8.40
N LEU A 123 9.58 -3.46 -7.06
CA LEU A 123 8.59 -2.88 -6.17
C LEU A 123 8.54 -1.36 -6.25
N MET A 124 9.67 -0.69 -6.44
CA MET A 124 9.70 0.77 -6.70
C MET A 124 8.88 1.14 -7.94
N SER A 125 8.92 0.32 -8.99
CA SER A 125 8.09 0.53 -10.19
C SER A 125 6.59 0.36 -9.91
N ASP A 126 6.23 -0.59 -9.04
CA ASP A 126 4.84 -0.78 -8.61
C ASP A 126 4.35 0.45 -7.82
N GLU A 127 5.17 0.97 -6.88
CA GLU A 127 4.89 2.21 -6.13
C GLU A 127 4.73 3.44 -7.04
N GLU A 128 5.54 3.55 -8.10
CA GLU A 128 5.37 4.64 -9.09
C GLU A 128 4.00 4.55 -9.80
N GLY A 129 3.48 3.35 -10.03
CA GLY A 129 2.12 3.14 -10.55
C GLY A 129 1.05 3.61 -9.56
N HIS A 130 1.20 3.29 -8.27
CA HIS A 130 0.30 3.76 -7.20
C HIS A 130 0.34 5.29 -7.06
N ILE A 131 1.52 5.89 -7.10
CA ILE A 131 1.70 7.36 -7.07
C ILE A 131 0.97 8.01 -8.24
N ASP A 132 1.20 7.56 -9.47
CA ASP A 132 0.56 8.10 -10.67
C ASP A 132 -0.97 8.01 -10.59
N PHE A 133 -1.48 6.86 -10.12
CA PHE A 133 -2.91 6.69 -9.88
C PHE A 133 -3.45 7.72 -8.89
N LEU A 134 -2.85 7.84 -7.70
CA LEU A 134 -3.31 8.74 -6.64
C LEU A 134 -3.22 10.21 -7.06
N GLU A 135 -2.11 10.62 -7.70
CA GLU A 135 -1.95 11.98 -8.24
C GLU A 135 -3.03 12.30 -9.28
N THR A 136 -3.33 11.36 -10.16
CA THR A 136 -4.40 11.51 -11.16
C THR A 136 -5.77 11.70 -10.49
N GLN A 137 -6.09 10.90 -9.45
CA GLN A 137 -7.36 11.03 -8.75
C GLN A 137 -7.46 12.37 -7.99
N ILE A 138 -6.39 12.79 -7.33
CA ILE A 138 -6.33 14.08 -6.62
C ILE A 138 -6.51 15.24 -7.60
N ASP A 139 -5.91 15.18 -8.77
CA ASP A 139 -6.08 16.22 -9.80
C ASP A 139 -7.49 16.25 -10.39
N LEU A 140 -8.15 15.10 -10.55
CA LEU A 140 -9.56 15.04 -10.95
C LEU A 140 -10.46 15.72 -9.90
N ILE A 141 -10.25 15.43 -8.62
CA ILE A 141 -10.99 16.07 -7.52
C ILE A 141 -10.84 17.60 -7.59
N LYS A 142 -9.63 18.11 -7.80
CA LYS A 142 -9.38 19.55 -7.94
C LYS A 142 -10.12 20.17 -9.11
N ARG A 143 -10.24 19.45 -10.23
CA ARG A 143 -10.87 19.95 -11.47
C ARG A 143 -12.39 19.94 -11.43
N ILE A 144 -13.01 18.89 -10.88
CA ILE A 144 -14.47 18.70 -10.96
C ILE A 144 -15.18 18.84 -9.60
N GLY A 145 -14.42 18.94 -8.52
CA GLY A 145 -14.93 18.98 -7.14
C GLY A 145 -15.15 17.59 -6.57
N VAL A 146 -14.91 17.45 -5.27
CA VAL A 146 -14.98 16.15 -4.57
C VAL A 146 -16.37 15.52 -4.63
N GLU A 147 -17.43 16.29 -4.55
CA GLU A 147 -18.81 15.76 -4.58
C GLU A 147 -19.14 15.07 -5.90
N ARG A 148 -18.81 15.70 -7.03
CA ARG A 148 -19.01 15.10 -8.37
C ARG A 148 -18.12 13.90 -8.59
N TYR A 149 -16.89 13.99 -8.14
CA TYR A 149 -15.95 12.90 -8.23
C TYR A 149 -16.41 11.69 -7.41
N ALA A 150 -16.80 11.90 -6.15
CA ALA A 150 -17.28 10.86 -5.26
C ALA A 150 -18.57 10.19 -5.75
N GLN A 151 -19.47 10.96 -6.37
CA GLN A 151 -20.71 10.43 -6.94
C GLN A 151 -20.47 9.34 -7.99
N ALA A 152 -19.41 9.44 -8.78
CA ALA A 152 -19.04 8.44 -9.77
C ALA A 152 -18.55 7.11 -9.15
N HIS A 153 -18.24 7.09 -7.86
CA HIS A 153 -17.64 5.95 -7.15
C HIS A 153 -18.54 5.33 -6.08
N ILE A 154 -19.82 5.70 -6.05
CA ILE A 154 -20.80 5.11 -5.13
C ILE A 154 -21.02 3.63 -5.47
N GLY A 155 -21.03 3.27 -6.76
CA GLY A 155 -21.35 1.92 -7.23
C GLY A 155 -22.85 1.64 -7.31
N GLY A 156 -23.23 0.63 -8.09
CA GLY A 156 -24.63 0.18 -8.22
C GLY A 156 -25.04 -0.77 -7.10
N PHE A 157 -26.34 -0.87 -6.86
CA PHE A 157 -26.92 -1.84 -5.89
C PHE A 157 -26.75 -3.29 -6.32
N GLY A 158 -26.15 -3.60 -7.48
CA GLY A 158 -26.29 -4.87 -8.17
C GLY A 158 -25.19 -5.91 -7.99
N GLU A 159 -24.04 -5.62 -7.40
CA GLU A 159 -22.90 -6.56 -7.37
C GLU A 159 -22.28 -6.82 -6.00
N GLY A 160 -22.85 -6.37 -4.97
CA GLY A 160 -22.36 -6.63 -3.62
C GLY A 160 -23.52 -6.95 -2.70
N GLY A 161 -23.79 -8.23 -2.51
CA GLY A 161 -24.69 -8.81 -1.55
C GLY A 161 -25.78 -7.93 -0.97
N SER A 162 -27.03 -8.37 -1.00
CA SER A 162 -28.12 -7.82 -0.21
C SER A 162 -27.60 -7.39 1.16
N PRO A 163 -28.01 -6.24 1.72
CA PRO A 163 -27.75 -5.95 3.11
C PRO A 163 -28.22 -7.17 3.90
N GLY A 164 -27.28 -7.86 4.52
CA GLY A 164 -27.60 -9.01 5.32
C GLY A 164 -28.47 -8.55 6.49
N PHE A 165 -29.77 -8.58 6.29
CA PHE A 165 -30.68 -8.61 7.41
C PHE A 165 -30.34 -9.89 8.19
N ARG A 166 -29.74 -9.75 9.35
CA ARG A 166 -29.65 -10.86 10.29
C ARG A 166 -31.11 -11.22 10.60
N GLU A 167 -31.56 -12.37 10.11
CA GLU A 167 -32.73 -13.00 10.65
C GLU A 167 -32.40 -13.33 12.11
N GLU A 168 -32.99 -12.59 13.03
CA GLU A 168 -32.98 -12.95 14.43
C GLU A 168 -33.77 -14.26 14.53
N LYS A 169 -33.11 -15.33 14.96
CA LYS A 169 -33.72 -16.56 15.44
C LYS A 169 -33.88 -16.47 16.91
#